data_504b8bc6f3fae502b396950ab0d668bd
#
_entry.id   504b8bc6f3fae502b396950ab0d668bd
#
_cell.length_a   1.000
_cell.length_b   1.000
_cell.length_c   1.000
_cell.angle_alpha   90.00
_cell.angle_beta   90.00
_cell.angle_gamma   90.00
#
_symmetry.space_group_name_H-M   'P 1'
#
loop_
_entity.id
_entity.type
_entity.pdbx_description
1 polymer ?
#
loop_
_entity_poly.entity_id
_entity_poly.type
_entity_poly.pdbx_seq_one_letter_code
_entity_poly.pdbx_strand_id
1 'polypeptide(L)'
;MRQETGSNPNQAPKKVSIQVKLGGRSFSAEDITVAEGTEPIEFVIDTPRVTLAPREEVSLDNAAALLSLTGKACHSNEQSVCSELQNDIVAIIAIDNKALESIVAKWGSRASFSSPLLDMRHSDELCLTIDTSESVCYMRLFDGGLQCAEANIASTAEDTLYWAKKMVGERDIPIYIKSSAAVAKLLRKYFKRVVCE
;
A
#
# COMPACT_ATOMS: atom_id res chain seq x y z
N MET A 1 10.73 -3.55 -50.08
CA MET A 1 11.41 -3.57 -48.78
C MET A 1 10.40 -3.17 -47.72
N ARG A 2 9.91 -4.10 -46.95
CA ARG A 2 9.06 -3.85 -45.77
C ARG A 2 10.00 -3.83 -44.56
N GLN A 3 10.07 -2.71 -43.83
CA GLN A 3 10.71 -2.64 -42.53
C GLN A 3 9.78 -3.28 -41.52
N GLU A 4 10.21 -4.40 -40.93
CA GLU A 4 9.61 -4.95 -39.72
C GLU A 4 10.08 -4.12 -38.56
N THR A 5 9.15 -3.40 -37.94
CA THR A 5 9.36 -2.76 -36.63
C THR A 5 9.29 -3.84 -35.56
N GLY A 6 10.46 -4.32 -35.14
CA GLY A 6 10.59 -5.26 -34.03
C GLY A 6 10.12 -4.60 -32.74
N SER A 7 8.96 -5.00 -32.23
CA SER A 7 8.53 -4.77 -30.86
C SER A 7 9.41 -5.59 -29.93
N ASN A 8 10.06 -4.93 -29.00
CA ASN A 8 10.92 -5.53 -27.99
C ASN A 8 10.02 -6.29 -26.96
N PRO A 9 10.10 -7.63 -26.83
CA PRO A 9 9.14 -8.40 -26.04
C PRO A 9 9.35 -8.32 -24.52
N ASN A 10 10.21 -7.43 -24.01
CA ASN A 10 10.63 -7.38 -22.60
C ASN A 10 10.29 -6.08 -21.86
N GLN A 11 9.39 -5.26 -22.37
CA GLN A 11 8.83 -4.17 -21.58
C GLN A 11 7.57 -4.66 -20.87
N ALA A 12 7.63 -4.77 -19.54
CA ALA A 12 6.43 -4.94 -18.74
C ALA A 12 5.42 -3.84 -19.09
N PRO A 13 4.11 -4.15 -19.17
CA PRO A 13 3.11 -3.17 -19.53
C PRO A 13 3.20 -1.98 -18.55
N LYS A 14 3.20 -0.77 -19.10
CA LYS A 14 3.28 0.46 -18.31
C LYS A 14 2.00 0.58 -17.49
N LYS A 15 2.11 0.39 -16.16
CA LYS A 15 0.99 0.58 -15.23
C LYS A 15 0.85 2.08 -14.93
N VAL A 16 -0.38 2.56 -14.97
CA VAL A 16 -0.73 3.91 -14.46
C VAL A 16 -1.21 3.71 -13.03
N SER A 17 -0.53 4.32 -12.07
CA SER A 17 -0.89 4.22 -10.64
C SER A 17 -1.71 5.43 -10.22
N ILE A 18 -2.88 5.21 -9.59
CA ILE A 18 -3.78 6.25 -9.13
C ILE A 18 -3.99 6.07 -7.63
N GLN A 19 -3.69 7.10 -6.86
CA GLN A 19 -3.87 7.08 -5.41
C GLN A 19 -5.31 7.44 -5.03
N VAL A 20 -5.97 6.56 -4.30
CA VAL A 20 -7.31 6.76 -3.74
C VAL A 20 -7.19 7.00 -2.25
N LYS A 21 -7.50 8.23 -1.80
CA LYS A 21 -7.42 8.61 -0.37
C LYS A 21 -8.72 8.30 0.36
N LEU A 22 -8.61 7.78 1.58
CA LEU A 22 -9.70 7.73 2.56
C LEU A 22 -9.84 9.10 3.22
N GLY A 23 -10.91 9.78 2.95
CA GLY A 23 -11.18 11.03 3.66
C GLY A 23 -12.12 11.95 2.90
N GLY A 24 -13.41 11.75 3.05
CA GLY A 24 -14.43 12.78 2.95
C GLY A 24 -14.78 13.36 1.58
N ARG A 25 -14.08 12.99 0.52
CA ARG A 25 -14.54 13.26 -0.85
C ARG A 25 -14.71 11.96 -1.57
N SER A 26 -15.93 11.74 -2.06
CA SER A 26 -16.20 10.68 -3.02
C SER A 26 -15.19 10.81 -4.14
N PHE A 27 -14.39 9.78 -4.34
CA PHE A 27 -13.51 9.68 -5.47
C PHE A 27 -14.39 9.67 -6.73
N SER A 28 -14.32 10.75 -7.51
CA SER A 28 -14.98 10.80 -8.82
C SER A 28 -14.01 10.27 -9.86
N ALA A 29 -14.41 9.20 -10.54
CA ALA A 29 -13.66 8.70 -11.69
C ALA A 29 -13.50 9.74 -12.82
N GLU A 30 -14.26 10.83 -12.77
CA GLU A 30 -14.21 11.95 -13.73
C GLU A 30 -13.01 12.88 -13.47
N ASP A 31 -12.50 12.92 -12.21
CA ASP A 31 -11.36 13.74 -11.86
C ASP A 31 -10.01 13.15 -12.33
N ILE A 32 -10.05 11.91 -12.85
CA ILE A 32 -8.84 11.26 -13.33
C ILE A 32 -8.74 11.44 -14.84
N THR A 33 -7.86 12.32 -15.27
CA THR A 33 -7.41 12.44 -16.65
C THR A 33 -6.48 11.25 -16.96
N VAL A 34 -7.03 10.06 -17.02
CA VAL A 34 -6.29 8.89 -17.50
C VAL A 34 -6.33 8.90 -19.00
N ALA A 35 -5.16 8.81 -19.62
CA ALA A 35 -5.02 8.69 -21.06
C ALA A 35 -5.99 7.62 -21.60
N GLU A 36 -6.66 7.92 -22.71
CA GLU A 36 -7.48 6.98 -23.48
C GLU A 36 -6.57 5.85 -24.00
N GLY A 37 -6.38 4.82 -23.20
CA GLY A 37 -5.52 3.68 -23.52
C GLY A 37 -6.17 2.36 -23.13
N THR A 38 -5.62 1.27 -23.65
CA THR A 38 -5.97 -0.11 -23.30
C THR A 38 -5.10 -0.65 -22.14
N GLU A 39 -4.25 0.19 -21.57
CA GLU A 39 -3.28 -0.21 -20.55
C GLU A 39 -3.96 -0.55 -19.21
N PRO A 40 -3.40 -1.50 -18.44
CA PRO A 40 -3.84 -1.79 -17.08
C PRO A 40 -3.68 -0.56 -16.17
N ILE A 41 -4.63 -0.37 -15.26
CA ILE A 41 -4.63 0.74 -14.31
C ILE A 41 -4.60 0.16 -12.90
N GLU A 42 -3.59 0.54 -12.13
CA GLU A 42 -3.45 0.16 -10.74
C GLU A 42 -3.95 1.28 -9.82
N PHE A 43 -4.91 0.95 -8.96
CA PHE A 43 -5.44 1.85 -7.95
C PHE A 43 -4.76 1.56 -6.62
N VAL A 44 -3.92 2.48 -6.16
CA VAL A 44 -3.26 2.41 -4.85
C VAL A 44 -4.19 2.99 -3.81
N ILE A 45 -4.71 2.14 -2.94
CA ILE A 45 -5.70 2.52 -1.92
C ILE A 45 -5.00 2.91 -0.63
N ASP A 46 -5.16 4.17 -0.25
CA ASP A 46 -4.60 4.75 0.98
C ASP A 46 -5.56 4.55 2.16
N THR A 47 -5.38 3.46 2.90
CA THR A 47 -6.27 3.07 4.02
C THR A 47 -5.48 2.41 5.15
N PRO A 48 -5.81 2.67 6.44
CA PRO A 48 -5.27 1.91 7.55
C PRO A 48 -5.86 0.49 7.64
N ARG A 49 -6.96 0.22 6.93
CA ARG A 49 -7.62 -1.11 6.89
C ARG A 49 -7.07 -1.93 5.74
N VAL A 50 -5.85 -2.36 5.91
CA VAL A 50 -5.13 -3.25 5.00
C VAL A 50 -4.30 -4.23 5.79
N THR A 51 -4.17 -5.45 5.30
CA THR A 51 -3.25 -6.47 5.81
C THR A 51 -2.56 -7.17 4.66
N LEU A 52 -1.40 -7.75 4.93
CA LEU A 52 -0.68 -8.61 4.01
C LEU A 52 -0.88 -10.06 4.43
N ALA A 53 -1.08 -10.94 3.47
CA ALA A 53 -1.20 -12.38 3.71
C ALA A 53 -0.49 -13.18 2.60
N PRO A 54 0.02 -14.40 2.91
CA PRO A 54 0.51 -15.32 1.90
C PRO A 54 -0.58 -15.64 0.87
N ARG A 55 -0.23 -15.70 -0.39
CA ARG A 55 -1.19 -15.95 -1.48
C ARG A 55 -1.99 -17.23 -1.29
N GLU A 56 -1.36 -18.27 -0.79
CA GLU A 56 -1.97 -19.57 -0.56
C GLU A 56 -3.09 -19.57 0.49
N GLU A 57 -3.08 -18.59 1.40
CA GLU A 57 -4.07 -18.44 2.45
C GLU A 57 -5.27 -17.57 2.04
N VAL A 58 -5.19 -16.85 0.89
CA VAL A 58 -6.19 -15.86 0.47
C VAL A 58 -7.09 -16.40 -0.62
N SER A 59 -8.38 -16.34 -0.38
CA SER A 59 -9.44 -16.52 -1.37
C SER A 59 -10.41 -15.34 -1.34
N LEU A 60 -11.24 -15.19 -2.37
CA LEU A 60 -12.26 -14.14 -2.40
C LEU A 60 -13.27 -14.29 -1.24
N ASP A 61 -13.54 -15.54 -0.83
CA ASP A 61 -14.54 -15.82 0.19
C ASP A 61 -14.03 -15.55 1.61
N ASN A 62 -12.70 -15.62 1.85
CA ASN A 62 -12.12 -15.46 3.19
C ASN A 62 -11.41 -14.12 3.39
N ALA A 63 -11.20 -13.31 2.36
CA ALA A 63 -10.43 -12.07 2.43
C ALA A 63 -10.97 -11.11 3.51
N ALA A 64 -12.30 -10.88 3.56
CA ALA A 64 -12.90 -10.03 4.58
C ALA A 64 -12.71 -10.56 6.00
N ALA A 65 -12.77 -11.89 6.18
CA ALA A 65 -12.53 -12.54 7.47
C ALA A 65 -11.08 -12.39 7.91
N LEU A 66 -10.11 -12.60 7.00
CA LEU A 66 -8.69 -12.39 7.28
C LEU A 66 -8.39 -10.95 7.69
N LEU A 67 -8.96 -9.96 6.99
CA LEU A 67 -8.83 -8.56 7.34
C LEU A 67 -9.42 -8.27 8.73
N SER A 68 -10.56 -8.87 9.06
CA SER A 68 -11.19 -8.74 10.37
C SER A 68 -10.35 -9.34 11.51
N LEU A 69 -9.67 -10.46 11.27
CA LEU A 69 -8.80 -11.11 12.27
C LEU A 69 -7.63 -10.20 12.69
N THR A 70 -7.19 -9.29 11.85
CA THR A 70 -6.16 -8.29 12.18
C THR A 70 -6.71 -7.04 12.89
N GLY A 71 -8.00 -7.04 13.25
CA GLY A 71 -8.67 -5.89 13.86
C GLY A 71 -9.00 -4.76 12.87
N LYS A 72 -8.96 -5.04 11.57
CA LYS A 72 -9.14 -4.05 10.48
C LYS A 72 -10.40 -4.33 9.63
N ALA A 73 -11.47 -4.84 10.26
CA ALA A 73 -12.73 -5.16 9.58
C ALA A 73 -13.22 -4.01 8.69
N CYS A 74 -13.81 -4.36 7.54
CA CYS A 74 -14.52 -3.41 6.70
C CYS A 74 -15.68 -2.76 7.47
N HIS A 75 -15.87 -1.46 7.25
CA HIS A 75 -17.08 -0.78 7.70
C HIS A 75 -18.28 -1.21 6.84
N SER A 76 -19.51 -0.82 7.26
CA SER A 76 -20.76 -1.20 6.57
C SER A 76 -20.86 -0.69 5.13
N ASN A 77 -20.12 0.38 4.79
CA ASN A 77 -20.05 0.96 3.45
C ASN A 77 -18.79 0.54 2.69
N GLU A 78 -18.06 -0.46 3.17
CA GLU A 78 -16.82 -0.95 2.57
C GLU A 78 -16.90 -2.44 2.25
N GLN A 79 -16.06 -2.86 1.34
CA GLN A 79 -15.78 -4.26 1.05
C GLN A 79 -14.28 -4.50 0.88
N SER A 80 -13.88 -5.76 0.97
CA SER A 80 -12.47 -6.13 0.78
C SER A 80 -12.18 -6.40 -0.70
N VAL A 81 -11.05 -5.90 -1.16
CA VAL A 81 -10.43 -6.26 -2.44
C VAL A 81 -9.04 -6.80 -2.20
N CYS A 82 -8.54 -7.61 -3.13
CA CYS A 82 -7.19 -8.15 -3.09
C CYS A 82 -6.32 -7.48 -4.15
N SER A 83 -5.04 -7.25 -3.82
CA SER A 83 -4.06 -6.81 -4.79
C SER A 83 -3.65 -7.93 -5.76
N GLU A 84 -2.91 -7.57 -6.80
CA GLU A 84 -2.12 -8.55 -7.54
C GLU A 84 -1.05 -9.17 -6.62
N LEU A 85 -0.54 -10.32 -7.05
CA LEU A 85 0.51 -11.04 -6.33
C LEU A 85 1.85 -10.31 -6.44
N GLN A 86 2.51 -10.11 -5.31
CA GLN A 86 3.87 -9.59 -5.24
C GLN A 86 4.69 -10.39 -4.23
N ASN A 87 5.74 -11.07 -4.69
CA ASN A 87 6.61 -11.90 -3.85
C ASN A 87 5.83 -12.89 -2.95
N ASP A 88 4.87 -13.61 -3.55
CA ASP A 88 3.97 -14.56 -2.87
C ASP A 88 3.07 -13.95 -1.77
N ILE A 89 2.98 -12.62 -1.73
CA ILE A 89 2.14 -11.86 -0.81
C ILE A 89 1.02 -11.15 -1.57
N VAL A 90 -0.14 -11.08 -0.94
CA VAL A 90 -1.33 -10.34 -1.40
C VAL A 90 -1.71 -9.34 -0.32
N ALA A 91 -2.02 -8.10 -0.71
CA ALA A 91 -2.66 -7.14 0.17
C ALA A 91 -4.17 -7.33 0.13
N ILE A 92 -4.80 -7.45 1.29
CA ILE A 92 -6.25 -7.43 1.47
C ILE A 92 -6.60 -6.04 1.98
N ILE A 93 -7.43 -5.31 1.23
CA ILE A 93 -7.62 -3.88 1.36
C ILE A 93 -9.11 -3.58 1.50
N ALA A 94 -9.50 -2.81 2.51
CA ALA A 94 -10.85 -2.26 2.57
C ALA A 94 -10.99 -1.05 1.65
N ILE A 95 -12.04 -1.04 0.83
CA ILE A 95 -12.38 0.06 -0.09
C ILE A 95 -13.84 0.45 0.07
N ASP A 96 -14.14 1.74 -0.04
CA ASP A 96 -15.53 2.23 -0.05
C ASP A 96 -16.30 1.68 -1.27
N ASN A 97 -17.54 1.23 -1.04
CA ASN A 97 -18.37 0.60 -2.07
C ASN A 97 -18.60 1.50 -3.29
N LYS A 98 -18.86 2.80 -3.06
CA LYS A 98 -19.09 3.75 -4.17
C LYS A 98 -17.83 3.98 -4.99
N ALA A 99 -16.67 4.06 -4.31
CA ALA A 99 -15.38 4.19 -5.00
C ALA A 99 -15.12 2.95 -5.86
N LEU A 100 -15.32 1.76 -5.32
CA LEU A 100 -15.14 0.52 -6.08
C LEU A 100 -16.09 0.41 -7.27
N GLU A 101 -17.39 0.69 -7.06
CA GLU A 101 -18.39 0.69 -8.13
C GLU A 101 -18.00 1.66 -9.26
N SER A 102 -17.54 2.86 -8.91
CA SER A 102 -17.09 3.88 -9.89
C SER A 102 -15.86 3.41 -10.68
N ILE A 103 -14.89 2.79 -10.00
CA ILE A 103 -13.70 2.23 -10.63
C ILE A 103 -14.06 1.10 -11.59
N VAL A 104 -14.85 0.13 -11.12
CA VAL A 104 -15.25 -1.03 -11.92
C VAL A 104 -16.13 -0.63 -13.10
N ALA A 105 -17.06 0.30 -12.92
CA ALA A 105 -17.92 0.80 -14.00
C ALA A 105 -17.10 1.45 -15.14
N LYS A 106 -16.02 2.18 -14.81
CA LYS A 106 -15.22 2.91 -15.80
C LYS A 106 -14.10 2.06 -16.43
N TRP A 107 -13.42 1.23 -15.64
CA TRP A 107 -12.23 0.51 -16.12
C TRP A 107 -12.40 -1.01 -16.19
N GLY A 108 -13.43 -1.58 -15.55
CA GLY A 108 -13.73 -3.01 -15.63
C GLY A 108 -12.53 -3.89 -15.27
N SER A 109 -12.22 -4.84 -16.14
CA SER A 109 -11.10 -5.78 -15.97
C SER A 109 -9.70 -5.15 -16.11
N ARG A 110 -9.61 -3.88 -16.48
CA ARG A 110 -8.34 -3.13 -16.53
C ARG A 110 -7.90 -2.61 -15.16
N ALA A 111 -8.83 -2.53 -14.20
CA ALA A 111 -8.56 -2.08 -12.85
C ALA A 111 -7.92 -3.21 -12.04
N SER A 112 -6.80 -2.90 -11.40
CA SER A 112 -6.21 -3.69 -10.32
C SER A 112 -6.05 -2.81 -9.09
N PHE A 113 -5.85 -3.44 -7.93
CA PHE A 113 -5.76 -2.74 -6.66
C PHE A 113 -4.41 -3.02 -5.99
N SER A 114 -3.87 -2.01 -5.32
CA SER A 114 -2.65 -2.12 -4.53
C SER A 114 -2.76 -1.27 -3.25
N SER A 115 -1.76 -1.37 -2.40
CA SER A 115 -1.63 -0.58 -1.17
C SER A 115 -0.21 -0.09 -1.00
N PRO A 116 0.01 1.11 -0.44
CA PRO A 116 1.35 1.55 -0.06
C PRO A 116 2.07 0.54 0.83
N LEU A 117 1.32 -0.22 1.65
CA LEU A 117 1.89 -1.28 2.50
C LEU A 117 2.57 -2.38 1.69
N LEU A 118 2.07 -2.71 0.48
CA LEU A 118 2.65 -3.72 -0.42
C LEU A 118 3.86 -3.16 -1.19
N ASP A 119 3.80 -1.91 -1.64
CA ASP A 119 4.77 -1.29 -2.54
C ASP A 119 6.01 -0.72 -1.84
N MET A 120 6.13 -0.93 -0.52
CA MET A 120 7.28 -0.46 0.24
C MET A 120 8.55 -1.25 -0.10
N ARG A 121 9.71 -0.61 0.14
CA ARG A 121 11.02 -1.26 0.00
C ARG A 121 11.04 -2.64 0.67
N HIS A 122 11.53 -3.64 -0.06
CA HIS A 122 11.85 -4.97 0.48
C HIS A 122 13.27 -4.97 1.08
N SER A 123 13.49 -5.78 2.12
CA SER A 123 14.81 -5.96 2.73
C SER A 123 14.92 -7.36 3.35
N ASP A 124 16.11 -7.97 3.19
CA ASP A 124 16.48 -9.19 3.90
C ASP A 124 17.24 -8.86 5.20
N GLU A 125 17.63 -7.59 5.39
CA GLU A 125 18.34 -7.14 6.59
C GLU A 125 17.34 -6.73 7.67
N LEU A 126 17.78 -6.82 8.95
CA LEU A 126 17.02 -6.31 10.08
C LEU A 126 16.84 -4.80 9.96
N CYS A 127 15.61 -4.37 9.66
CA CYS A 127 15.28 -2.94 9.55
C CYS A 127 13.77 -2.70 9.66
N LEU A 128 13.40 -1.46 9.92
CA LEU A 128 12.04 -0.96 9.79
C LEU A 128 11.94 -0.05 8.56
N THR A 129 10.96 -0.29 7.69
CA THR A 129 10.59 0.64 6.63
C THR A 129 9.31 1.37 6.99
N ILE A 130 9.25 2.65 6.70
CA ILE A 130 8.11 3.52 7.00
C ILE A 130 7.75 4.33 5.75
N ASP A 131 6.48 4.28 5.34
CA ASP A 131 5.90 5.21 4.38
C ASP A 131 4.72 5.92 5.03
N THR A 132 4.54 7.21 4.78
CA THR A 132 3.45 7.98 5.36
C THR A 132 2.66 8.71 4.29
N SER A 133 1.35 8.63 4.40
CA SER A 133 0.41 9.51 3.69
C SER A 133 -0.06 10.66 4.62
N GLU A 134 -1.15 11.35 4.24
CA GLU A 134 -1.70 12.44 5.06
C GLU A 134 -2.23 11.96 6.42
N SER A 135 -2.73 10.74 6.50
CA SER A 135 -3.40 10.22 7.70
C SER A 135 -3.07 8.78 8.05
N VAL A 136 -2.21 8.12 7.27
CA VAL A 136 -1.85 6.72 7.48
C VAL A 136 -0.34 6.57 7.48
N CYS A 137 0.15 5.76 8.40
CA CYS A 137 1.53 5.32 8.48
C CYS A 137 1.59 3.84 8.17
N TYR A 138 2.33 3.49 7.14
CA TYR A 138 2.62 2.12 6.73
C TYR A 138 3.98 1.71 7.22
N MET A 139 4.08 0.55 7.83
CA MET A 139 5.33 0.05 8.41
C MET A 139 5.54 -1.42 8.09
N ARG A 140 6.78 -1.79 7.75
CA ARG A 140 7.19 -3.18 7.58
C ARG A 140 8.49 -3.41 8.35
N LEU A 141 8.49 -4.44 9.20
CA LEU A 141 9.65 -4.88 9.95
C LEU A 141 10.23 -6.11 9.25
N PHE A 142 11.51 -6.06 8.98
CA PHE A 142 12.27 -7.15 8.37
C PHE A 142 13.30 -7.72 9.34
N ASP A 143 13.55 -9.03 9.23
CA ASP A 143 14.64 -9.75 9.91
C ASP A 143 14.82 -11.10 9.19
N GLY A 144 15.66 -11.14 8.15
CA GLY A 144 15.79 -12.30 7.26
C GLY A 144 14.53 -12.54 6.41
N GLY A 145 13.67 -11.54 6.26
CA GLY A 145 12.38 -11.56 5.59
C GLY A 145 11.35 -10.70 6.31
N LEU A 146 10.13 -10.60 5.77
CA LEU A 146 9.05 -9.82 6.35
C LEU A 146 8.54 -10.49 7.65
N GLN A 147 8.70 -9.81 8.78
CA GLN A 147 8.24 -10.28 10.10
C GLN A 147 6.88 -9.70 10.47
N CYS A 148 6.65 -8.44 10.16
CA CYS A 148 5.41 -7.74 10.49
C CYS A 148 5.14 -6.62 9.49
N ALA A 149 3.86 -6.42 9.17
CA ALA A 149 3.40 -5.32 8.32
C ALA A 149 2.16 -4.68 8.94
N GLU A 150 2.20 -3.37 9.14
CA GLU A 150 1.14 -2.62 9.81
C GLU A 150 0.81 -1.32 9.07
N ALA A 151 -0.47 -1.03 8.95
CA ALA A 151 -0.98 0.27 8.54
C ALA A 151 -1.81 0.85 9.69
N ASN A 152 -1.45 2.03 10.14
CA ASN A 152 -2.05 2.66 11.31
C ASN A 152 -2.44 4.10 11.02
N ILE A 153 -3.50 4.59 11.67
CA ILE A 153 -3.84 6.01 11.62
C ILE A 153 -2.69 6.81 12.25
N ALA A 154 -2.17 7.79 11.50
CA ALA A 154 -1.12 8.68 11.93
C ALA A 154 -1.27 10.02 11.23
N SER A 155 -1.89 10.99 11.89
CA SER A 155 -2.13 12.33 11.36
C SER A 155 -1.02 13.32 11.75
N THR A 156 -0.14 12.92 12.67
CA THR A 156 0.97 13.72 13.18
C THR A 156 2.31 12.97 13.13
N ALA A 157 3.41 13.70 13.25
CA ALA A 157 4.73 13.09 13.35
C ALA A 157 4.87 12.26 14.64
N GLU A 158 4.21 12.68 15.70
CA GLU A 158 4.18 12.01 17.00
C GLU A 158 3.46 10.66 16.92
N ASP A 159 2.38 10.56 16.17
CA ASP A 159 1.68 9.29 15.92
C ASP A 159 2.62 8.31 15.20
N THR A 160 3.32 8.77 14.16
CA THR A 160 4.32 7.94 13.46
C THR A 160 5.43 7.48 14.40
N LEU A 161 5.93 8.36 15.27
CA LEU A 161 6.94 8.02 16.27
C LEU A 161 6.41 6.97 17.25
N TYR A 162 5.16 7.11 17.71
CA TYR A 162 4.52 6.17 18.62
C TYR A 162 4.48 4.76 18.01
N TRP A 163 3.99 4.65 16.78
CA TRP A 163 3.91 3.36 16.09
C TRP A 163 5.29 2.76 15.77
N ALA A 164 6.25 3.60 15.37
CA ALA A 164 7.62 3.16 15.15
C ALA A 164 8.24 2.58 16.42
N LYS A 165 8.11 3.26 17.57
CA LYS A 165 8.58 2.76 18.86
C LYS A 165 7.90 1.46 19.26
N LYS A 166 6.59 1.34 19.05
CA LYS A 166 5.84 0.12 19.35
C LYS A 166 6.34 -1.06 18.53
N MET A 167 6.66 -0.86 17.25
CA MET A 167 7.12 -1.91 16.35
C MET A 167 8.58 -2.30 16.59
N VAL A 168 9.46 -1.33 16.82
CA VAL A 168 10.89 -1.55 17.06
C VAL A 168 11.15 -2.06 18.49
N GLY A 169 10.38 -1.59 19.47
CA GLY A 169 10.68 -1.82 20.88
C GLY A 169 11.98 -1.15 21.29
N GLU A 170 12.84 -1.88 22.02
CA GLU A 170 14.15 -1.39 22.48
C GLU A 170 15.31 -1.67 21.50
N ARG A 171 15.01 -2.24 20.32
CA ARG A 171 16.03 -2.61 19.32
C ARG A 171 16.64 -1.38 18.65
N ASP A 172 17.96 -1.36 18.48
CA ASP A 172 18.67 -0.32 17.71
C ASP A 172 18.84 -0.79 16.26
N ILE A 173 17.82 -0.60 15.44
CA ILE A 173 17.77 -1.04 14.05
C ILE A 173 17.71 0.16 13.09
N PRO A 174 18.15 0.01 11.82
CA PRO A 174 17.97 1.02 10.79
C PRO A 174 16.49 1.26 10.51
N ILE A 175 16.14 2.53 10.31
CA ILE A 175 14.81 2.95 9.86
C ILE A 175 14.95 3.63 8.51
N TYR A 176 14.32 3.08 7.50
CA TYR A 176 14.20 3.68 6.17
C TYR A 176 12.83 4.33 6.06
N ILE A 177 12.80 5.62 5.72
CA ILE A 177 11.56 6.38 5.73
C ILE A 177 11.34 7.17 4.46
N LYS A 178 10.15 7.03 3.89
CA LYS A 178 9.58 7.87 2.85
C LYS A 178 8.45 8.71 3.47
N SER A 179 8.75 9.95 3.82
CA SER A 179 7.84 10.80 4.60
C SER A 179 8.22 12.28 4.53
N SER A 180 7.43 13.12 5.21
CA SER A 180 7.75 14.54 5.36
C SER A 180 9.04 14.76 6.16
N ALA A 181 9.71 15.88 5.88
CA ALA A 181 10.92 16.27 6.62
C ALA A 181 10.69 16.42 8.14
N ALA A 182 9.46 16.77 8.55
CA ALA A 182 9.09 16.91 9.97
C ALA A 182 9.12 15.56 10.69
N VAL A 183 8.53 14.52 10.10
CA VAL A 183 8.53 13.13 10.63
C VAL A 183 9.98 12.62 10.73
N ALA A 184 10.75 12.73 9.65
CA ALA A 184 12.14 12.28 9.64
C ALA A 184 12.99 12.99 10.71
N LYS A 185 12.81 14.32 10.88
CA LYS A 185 13.49 15.10 11.91
C LYS A 185 13.12 14.65 13.33
N LEU A 186 11.84 14.31 13.56
CA LEU A 186 11.40 13.83 14.86
C LEU A 186 11.98 12.43 15.14
N LEU A 187 11.92 11.51 14.20
CA LEU A 187 12.47 10.15 14.37
C LEU A 187 13.97 10.15 14.69
N ARG A 188 14.77 11.03 14.07
CA ARG A 188 16.22 11.17 14.33
C ARG A 188 16.56 11.61 15.76
N LYS A 189 15.60 12.13 16.53
CA LYS A 189 15.81 12.43 17.96
C LYS A 189 15.75 11.19 18.84
N TYR A 190 15.13 10.11 18.36
CA TYR A 190 14.87 8.92 19.15
C TYR A 190 15.55 7.66 18.60
N PHE A 191 15.90 7.65 17.31
CA PHE A 191 16.55 6.52 16.64
C PHE A 191 17.87 6.97 16.02
N LYS A 192 18.92 6.18 16.20
CA LYS A 192 20.28 6.53 15.75
C LYS A 192 20.47 6.49 14.24
N ARG A 193 19.75 5.57 13.57
CA ARG A 193 19.92 5.28 12.15
C ARG A 193 18.60 5.51 11.40
N VAL A 194 18.36 6.74 10.94
CA VAL A 194 17.18 7.11 10.14
C VAL A 194 17.64 7.62 8.79
N VAL A 195 17.29 6.87 7.75
CA VAL A 195 17.62 7.13 6.33
C VAL A 195 16.35 7.57 5.61
N CYS A 196 16.39 8.70 4.91
CA CYS A 196 15.29 9.17 4.06
C CYS A 196 15.49 8.63 2.64
N GLU A 197 14.42 8.13 2.04
CA GLU A 197 14.35 7.63 0.66
C GLU A 197 13.69 8.64 -0.27
#